data_4b318e5ab595bdf8dab92ddc41dd3905
#
_entry.id   4b318e5ab595bdf8dab92ddc41dd3905
#
_cell.length_a   1.000
_cell.length_b   1.000
_cell.length_c   1.000
_cell.angle_alpha   90.00
_cell.angle_beta   90.00
_cell.angle_gamma   90.00
#
_symmetry.space_group_name_H-M   'P 1'
#
loop_
_entity.id
_entity.type
_entity.pdbx_description
1 polymer ?
#
loop_
_entity_poly.entity_id
_entity_poly.type
_entity_poly.pdbx_seq_one_letter_code
_entity_poly.pdbx_strand_id
1 'polypeptide(L)'
;MKRFALVCFLTALLAACSSGVKLDPASVEDRNTSALSTNADANGGTANATSETNIRSVDLSASNKDTAGPAGVERIVFFDYDSYSIKPEYQAVIEAHARFLKANANRKVNLEGNTDTRGGREYNLALGQKRAEAVRRALVLLGVSDSQLEAISFGMEKPLATGNDEASFAKNRRTEFSYR
;
A
#
# COMPACT_ATOMS: atom_id res chain seq x y z
N MET A 1 -21.58 -20.42 -52.52
CA MET A 1 -22.66 -20.40 -51.52
C MET A 1 -22.17 -20.61 -50.06
N LYS A 2 -21.18 -21.48 -49.77
CA LYS A 2 -20.69 -21.72 -48.41
C LYS A 2 -19.92 -20.53 -47.76
N ARG A 3 -19.31 -19.66 -48.56
CA ARG A 3 -18.52 -18.50 -48.04
C ARG A 3 -19.40 -17.30 -47.66
N PHE A 4 -20.59 -17.16 -48.24
CA PHE A 4 -21.56 -16.12 -47.91
C PHE A 4 -22.27 -16.39 -46.57
N ALA A 5 -22.53 -17.66 -46.25
CA ALA A 5 -23.16 -18.04 -44.98
C ALA A 5 -22.26 -17.76 -43.77
N LEU A 6 -20.93 -17.86 -43.94
CA LEU A 6 -19.97 -17.60 -42.83
C LEU A 6 -19.87 -16.12 -42.48
N VAL A 7 -19.99 -15.23 -43.48
CA VAL A 7 -19.91 -13.76 -43.25
C VAL A 7 -21.18 -13.26 -42.56
N CYS A 8 -22.35 -13.79 -42.87
CA CYS A 8 -23.60 -13.42 -42.21
C CYS A 8 -23.68 -13.89 -40.76
N PHE A 9 -22.98 -15.00 -40.39
CA PHE A 9 -22.95 -15.49 -39.02
C PHE A 9 -22.02 -14.65 -38.11
N LEU A 10 -20.99 -14.03 -38.67
CA LEU A 10 -20.04 -13.21 -37.95
C LEU A 10 -20.56 -11.81 -37.60
N THR A 11 -21.55 -11.29 -38.36
CA THR A 11 -22.15 -9.97 -38.13
C THR A 11 -23.30 -9.98 -37.12
N ALA A 12 -23.85 -11.14 -36.76
CA ALA A 12 -24.96 -11.27 -35.80
C ALA A 12 -24.51 -11.25 -34.33
N LEU A 13 -23.21 -11.35 -34.03
CA LEU A 13 -22.67 -11.43 -32.68
C LEU A 13 -22.32 -10.08 -32.04
N LEU A 14 -22.51 -8.96 -32.72
CA LEU A 14 -22.13 -7.61 -32.25
C LEU A 14 -23.29 -6.77 -31.69
N ALA A 15 -24.52 -7.33 -31.56
CA ALA A 15 -25.70 -6.55 -31.18
C ALA A 15 -26.20 -6.76 -29.75
N ALA A 16 -25.40 -7.30 -28.84
CA ALA A 16 -25.83 -7.62 -27.47
C ALA A 16 -24.95 -6.97 -26.37
N CYS A 17 -24.85 -5.65 -26.34
CA CYS A 17 -24.38 -4.92 -25.13
C CYS A 17 -24.96 -3.49 -25.12
N SER A 18 -26.26 -3.37 -24.84
CA SER A 18 -26.86 -2.08 -24.47
C SER A 18 -27.91 -2.32 -23.39
N SER A 19 -27.44 -2.76 -22.23
CA SER A 19 -28.22 -2.67 -20.99
C SER A 19 -27.86 -1.36 -20.28
N GLY A 20 -28.69 -0.34 -20.45
CA GLY A 20 -28.60 0.91 -19.70
C GLY A 20 -28.82 0.62 -18.21
N VAL A 21 -27.78 0.68 -17.42
CA VAL A 21 -27.87 0.67 -15.95
C VAL A 21 -28.46 2.01 -15.55
N LYS A 22 -29.70 2.01 -15.06
CA LYS A 22 -30.29 3.17 -14.34
C LYS A 22 -29.61 3.22 -12.99
N LEU A 23 -28.77 4.22 -12.77
CA LEU A 23 -28.24 4.57 -11.47
C LEU A 23 -29.30 5.37 -10.72
N ASP A 24 -29.94 4.79 -9.72
CA ASP A 24 -30.76 5.54 -8.77
C ASP A 24 -29.81 6.43 -7.93
N PRO A 25 -30.13 7.73 -7.75
CA PRO A 25 -29.32 8.60 -6.90
C PRO A 25 -29.43 8.13 -5.44
N ALA A 26 -28.27 7.75 -4.86
CA ALA A 26 -28.19 7.45 -3.45
C ALA A 26 -28.54 8.69 -2.64
N SER A 27 -29.53 8.57 -1.75
CA SER A 27 -29.90 9.62 -0.80
C SER A 27 -28.73 9.84 0.18
N VAL A 28 -28.16 11.04 0.15
CA VAL A 28 -27.18 11.48 1.14
C VAL A 28 -27.96 11.83 2.41
N GLU A 29 -27.89 10.98 3.44
CA GLU A 29 -28.31 11.33 4.78
C GLU A 29 -27.27 12.27 5.40
N ASP A 30 -27.59 13.57 5.48
CA ASP A 30 -26.87 14.53 6.29
C ASP A 30 -27.02 14.15 7.76
N ARG A 31 -26.00 13.53 8.33
CA ARG A 31 -25.89 13.39 9.79
C ARG A 31 -25.50 14.75 10.38
N ASN A 32 -26.51 15.52 10.69
CA ASN A 32 -26.45 16.75 11.46
C ASN A 32 -25.73 16.47 12.80
N THR A 33 -24.55 17.05 12.98
CA THR A 33 -23.83 17.06 14.26
C THR A 33 -24.60 17.93 15.23
N SER A 34 -25.32 17.29 16.17
CA SER A 34 -25.98 17.96 17.27
C SER A 34 -24.99 18.76 18.11
N ALA A 35 -25.27 20.03 18.21
CA ALA A 35 -24.54 21.00 19.03
C ALA A 35 -24.43 20.53 20.50
N LEU A 36 -23.23 20.65 21.03
CA LEU A 36 -22.92 20.50 22.44
C LEU A 36 -23.55 21.67 23.22
N SER A 37 -24.62 21.38 23.94
CA SER A 37 -25.25 22.35 24.85
C SER A 37 -24.42 22.44 26.14
N THR A 38 -23.80 23.57 26.38
CA THR A 38 -23.20 23.95 27.64
C THR A 38 -24.26 24.27 28.67
N ASN A 39 -24.41 23.46 29.69
CA ASN A 39 -25.06 23.89 30.94
C ASN A 39 -24.00 23.91 32.04
N ALA A 40 -23.63 25.10 32.42
CA ALA A 40 -22.97 25.37 33.69
C ALA A 40 -24.02 25.34 34.80
N ASP A 41 -23.83 24.49 35.81
CA ASP A 41 -24.36 24.75 37.12
C ASP A 41 -23.41 24.22 38.20
N ALA A 42 -23.10 25.11 39.13
CA ALA A 42 -22.23 24.90 40.24
C ALA A 42 -23.01 24.31 41.40
N ASN A 43 -22.48 23.23 42.03
CA ASN A 43 -22.51 23.16 43.48
C ASN A 43 -21.58 22.02 44.00
N GLY A 44 -20.89 22.33 45.13
CA GLY A 44 -19.82 21.61 45.73
C GLY A 44 -20.16 20.25 46.34
N GLY A 45 -19.13 19.44 46.56
CA GLY A 45 -19.21 18.17 47.29
C GLY A 45 -17.90 17.39 47.18
N THR A 46 -17.09 17.55 48.18
CA THR A 46 -15.89 16.79 48.44
C THR A 46 -16.10 15.28 48.42
N ALA A 47 -15.39 14.53 47.58
CA ALA A 47 -14.98 13.15 47.85
C ALA A 47 -13.79 12.78 46.99
N ASN A 48 -12.68 12.59 47.66
CA ASN A 48 -11.42 12.07 47.15
C ASN A 48 -11.61 10.61 46.70
N ALA A 49 -11.52 10.35 45.40
CA ALA A 49 -11.33 9.02 44.86
C ALA A 49 -10.19 9.13 43.83
N THR A 50 -8.99 8.87 44.32
CA THR A 50 -7.80 8.66 43.51
C THR A 50 -8.03 7.42 42.64
N SER A 51 -8.58 7.58 41.46
CA SER A 51 -8.49 6.58 40.42
C SER A 51 -7.05 6.57 39.93
N GLU A 52 -6.26 5.66 40.48
CA GLU A 52 -5.01 5.26 39.85
C GLU A 52 -5.34 4.71 38.48
N THR A 53 -5.31 5.55 37.47
CA THR A 53 -5.21 5.13 36.08
C THR A 53 -3.87 4.42 35.95
N ASN A 54 -3.92 3.07 36.05
CA ASN A 54 -2.82 2.21 35.63
C ASN A 54 -2.58 2.43 34.13
N ILE A 55 -1.93 3.53 33.79
CA ILE A 55 -1.30 3.71 32.49
C ILE A 55 -0.12 2.76 32.52
N ARG A 56 -0.36 1.50 32.07
CA ARG A 56 0.74 0.61 31.71
C ARG A 56 1.57 1.38 30.70
N SER A 57 2.77 1.77 31.08
CA SER A 57 3.77 2.23 30.12
C SER A 57 3.91 1.13 29.08
N VAL A 58 3.40 1.39 27.87
CA VAL A 58 3.64 0.51 26.73
C VAL A 58 5.12 0.60 26.45
N ASP A 59 5.83 -0.46 26.76
CA ASP A 59 7.26 -0.58 26.47
C ASP A 59 7.42 -0.66 24.94
N LEU A 60 7.64 0.51 24.33
CA LEU A 60 7.87 0.66 22.87
C LEU A 60 9.14 -0.10 22.42
N SER A 61 10.02 -0.48 23.32
CA SER A 61 11.20 -1.30 23.00
C SER A 61 10.85 -2.75 22.67
N ALA A 62 9.75 -3.29 23.24
CA ALA A 62 9.26 -4.62 22.90
C ALA A 62 8.57 -4.64 21.52
N SER A 63 7.92 -3.55 21.13
CA SER A 63 7.25 -3.39 19.83
C SER A 63 8.23 -3.36 18.65
N ASN A 64 9.47 -2.92 18.86
CA ASN A 64 10.47 -2.82 17.78
C ASN A 64 11.09 -4.17 17.37
N LYS A 65 11.03 -5.19 18.23
CA LYS A 65 11.53 -6.54 17.87
C LYS A 65 10.64 -7.23 16.83
N ASP A 66 9.36 -6.96 16.85
CA ASP A 66 8.41 -7.61 15.95
C ASP A 66 8.37 -7.01 14.54
N THR A 67 8.83 -5.78 14.37
CA THR A 67 8.97 -5.11 13.07
C THR A 67 10.37 -5.24 12.46
N ALA A 68 11.28 -5.95 13.11
CA ALA A 68 12.64 -6.13 12.61
C ALA A 68 12.68 -7.11 11.43
N GLY A 69 13.18 -6.66 10.29
CA GLY A 69 13.59 -7.51 9.17
C GLY A 69 14.98 -8.11 9.39
N PRO A 70 15.62 -8.61 8.34
CA PRO A 70 16.98 -9.15 8.41
C PRO A 70 17.97 -8.07 8.88
N ALA A 71 18.81 -8.42 9.86
CA ALA A 71 19.77 -7.47 10.43
C ALA A 71 20.86 -7.10 9.40
N GLY A 72 21.19 -5.81 9.32
CA GLY A 72 22.25 -5.33 8.42
C GLY A 72 21.92 -5.36 6.93
N VAL A 73 20.67 -5.62 6.56
CA VAL A 73 20.22 -5.64 5.16
C VAL A 73 19.41 -4.38 4.88
N GLU A 74 19.68 -3.74 3.75
CA GLU A 74 18.90 -2.59 3.27
C GLU A 74 17.44 -2.99 3.02
N ARG A 75 16.51 -2.09 3.33
CA ARG A 75 15.07 -2.32 3.17
C ARG A 75 14.48 -1.57 1.98
N ILE A 76 15.31 -1.12 1.06
CA ILE A 76 14.90 -0.29 -0.06
C ILE A 76 15.47 -0.87 -1.37
N VAL A 77 14.62 -0.93 -2.39
CA VAL A 77 14.97 -1.22 -3.77
C VAL A 77 14.64 0.02 -4.60
N PHE A 78 15.63 0.61 -5.25
CA PHE A 78 15.44 1.78 -6.11
C PHE A 78 15.22 1.39 -7.57
N PHE A 79 14.51 2.27 -8.29
CA PHE A 79 14.14 2.08 -9.70
C PHE A 79 14.59 3.26 -10.57
N ASP A 80 14.77 2.98 -11.84
CA ASP A 80 15.00 4.02 -12.83
C ASP A 80 13.70 4.82 -13.11
N TYR A 81 13.88 5.96 -13.81
CA TYR A 81 12.76 6.77 -14.23
C TYR A 81 11.80 5.94 -15.09
N ASP A 82 10.51 6.06 -14.80
CA ASP A 82 9.42 5.38 -15.52
C ASP A 82 9.59 3.85 -15.64
N SER A 83 10.30 3.23 -14.70
CA SER A 83 10.61 1.81 -14.69
C SER A 83 10.12 1.13 -13.41
N TYR A 84 9.77 -0.14 -13.55
CA TYR A 84 9.48 -1.09 -12.48
C TYR A 84 10.38 -2.34 -12.58
N SER A 85 11.39 -2.32 -13.43
CA SER A 85 12.38 -3.39 -13.55
C SER A 85 13.34 -3.34 -12.37
N ILE A 86 13.51 -4.46 -11.67
CA ILE A 86 14.47 -4.60 -10.58
C ILE A 86 15.88 -4.65 -11.18
N LYS A 87 16.75 -3.77 -10.69
CA LYS A 87 18.15 -3.75 -11.11
C LYS A 87 18.91 -4.92 -10.51
N PRO A 88 19.93 -5.47 -11.22
CA PRO A 88 20.70 -6.62 -10.74
C PRO A 88 21.37 -6.40 -9.37
N GLU A 89 21.75 -5.16 -9.06
CA GLU A 89 22.39 -4.78 -7.78
C GLU A 89 21.51 -5.06 -6.55
N TYR A 90 20.17 -5.08 -6.70
CA TYR A 90 19.24 -5.36 -5.60
C TYR A 90 18.91 -6.86 -5.44
N GLN A 91 19.43 -7.72 -6.28
CA GLN A 91 19.16 -9.15 -6.20
C GLN A 91 19.60 -9.74 -4.85
N ALA A 92 20.78 -9.39 -4.38
CA ALA A 92 21.30 -9.85 -3.09
C ALA A 92 20.44 -9.36 -1.91
N VAL A 93 19.90 -8.14 -1.98
CA VAL A 93 18.99 -7.59 -0.98
C VAL A 93 17.71 -8.41 -0.95
N ILE A 94 17.08 -8.64 -2.10
CA ILE A 94 15.83 -9.41 -2.22
C ILE A 94 16.03 -10.86 -1.74
N GLU A 95 17.14 -11.49 -2.09
CA GLU A 95 17.49 -12.84 -1.61
C GLU A 95 17.67 -12.90 -0.09
N ALA A 96 18.28 -11.87 0.51
CA ALA A 96 18.43 -11.80 1.97
C ALA A 96 17.07 -11.70 2.67
N HIS A 97 16.16 -10.86 2.15
CA HIS A 97 14.78 -10.78 2.64
C HIS A 97 14.00 -12.09 2.43
N ALA A 98 14.19 -12.75 1.29
CA ALA A 98 13.57 -14.05 1.02
C ALA A 98 14.02 -15.12 2.00
N ARG A 99 15.34 -15.21 2.29
CA ARG A 99 15.86 -16.15 3.30
C ARG A 99 15.26 -15.88 4.69
N PHE A 100 15.18 -14.60 5.07
CA PHE A 100 14.61 -14.21 6.36
C PHE A 100 13.14 -14.59 6.47
N LEU A 101 12.32 -14.29 5.46
CA LEU A 101 10.89 -14.58 5.46
C LEU A 101 10.62 -16.10 5.44
N LYS A 102 11.40 -16.88 4.70
CA LYS A 102 11.28 -18.36 4.71
C LYS A 102 11.63 -18.96 6.07
N ALA A 103 12.61 -18.40 6.77
CA ALA A 103 12.97 -18.83 8.12
C ALA A 103 11.96 -18.39 9.19
N ASN A 104 11.11 -17.39 8.89
CA ASN A 104 10.17 -16.77 9.82
C ASN A 104 8.75 -16.73 9.22
N ALA A 105 8.09 -17.89 9.14
CA ALA A 105 6.80 -18.04 8.47
C ALA A 105 5.67 -17.15 9.03
N ASN A 106 5.76 -16.74 10.30
CA ASN A 106 4.78 -15.86 10.94
C ASN A 106 5.01 -14.37 10.62
N ARG A 107 6.13 -14.01 10.00
CA ARG A 107 6.44 -12.62 9.63
C ARG A 107 5.72 -12.25 8.36
N LYS A 108 5.20 -11.03 8.35
CA LYS A 108 4.58 -10.42 7.17
C LYS A 108 5.34 -9.15 6.81
N VAL A 109 5.34 -8.81 5.54
CA VAL A 109 5.98 -7.61 5.02
C VAL A 109 5.07 -6.91 4.02
N ASN A 110 4.91 -5.61 4.19
CA ASN A 110 4.34 -4.74 3.18
C ASN A 110 5.46 -4.25 2.26
N LEU A 111 5.23 -4.37 0.97
CA LEU A 111 6.11 -3.87 -0.09
C LEU A 111 5.50 -2.55 -0.56
N GLU A 112 6.05 -1.43 -0.07
CA GLU A 112 5.51 -0.10 -0.28
C GLU A 112 6.13 0.53 -1.53
N GLY A 113 5.37 0.58 -2.62
CA GLY A 113 5.81 1.13 -3.90
C GLY A 113 5.61 2.64 -3.98
N ASN A 114 6.69 3.36 -4.27
CA ASN A 114 6.74 4.81 -4.33
C ASN A 114 7.28 5.30 -5.68
N THR A 115 6.91 6.53 -6.06
CA THR A 115 7.35 7.21 -7.27
C THR A 115 7.90 8.59 -6.97
N ASP A 116 8.54 9.21 -7.92
CA ASP A 116 8.79 10.66 -7.88
C ASP A 116 7.50 11.45 -8.22
N THR A 117 7.56 12.76 -8.11
CA THR A 117 6.39 13.65 -8.26
C THR A 117 6.04 13.99 -9.71
N ARG A 118 6.79 13.50 -10.68
CA ARG A 118 6.53 13.75 -12.11
C ARG A 118 5.37 12.88 -12.60
N GLY A 119 4.49 13.51 -13.41
CA GLY A 119 3.31 12.82 -13.94
C GLY A 119 2.05 12.98 -13.10
N GLY A 120 0.96 12.33 -13.54
CA GLY A 120 -0.33 12.37 -12.87
C GLY A 120 -0.41 11.43 -11.67
N ARG A 121 -1.33 11.72 -10.75
CA ARG A 121 -1.52 10.96 -9.51
C ARG A 121 -1.88 9.50 -9.76
N GLU A 122 -2.83 9.26 -10.66
CA GLU A 122 -3.31 7.92 -11.00
C GLU A 122 -2.21 7.08 -11.66
N TYR A 123 -1.45 7.71 -12.56
CA TYR A 123 -0.30 7.08 -13.18
C TYR A 123 0.75 6.66 -12.15
N ASN A 124 1.10 7.56 -11.23
CA ASN A 124 2.08 7.29 -10.18
C ASN A 124 1.60 6.21 -9.21
N LEU A 125 0.30 6.18 -8.88
CA LEU A 125 -0.27 5.10 -8.09
C LEU A 125 -0.13 3.75 -8.79
N ALA A 126 -0.43 3.69 -10.09
CA ALA A 126 -0.27 2.46 -10.89
C ALA A 126 1.21 2.05 -11.03
N LEU A 127 2.13 3.00 -11.23
CA LEU A 127 3.57 2.72 -11.32
C LEU A 127 4.14 2.22 -10.00
N GLY A 128 3.75 2.85 -8.87
CA GLY A 128 4.11 2.38 -7.53
C GLY A 128 3.63 0.96 -7.28
N GLN A 129 2.40 0.62 -7.69
CA GLN A 129 1.86 -0.74 -7.58
C GLN A 129 2.70 -1.74 -8.39
N LYS A 130 3.05 -1.42 -9.63
CA LYS A 130 3.89 -2.28 -10.48
C LYS A 130 5.27 -2.53 -9.85
N ARG A 131 5.88 -1.54 -9.20
CA ARG A 131 7.15 -1.67 -8.48
C ARG A 131 7.03 -2.62 -7.29
N ALA A 132 6.03 -2.40 -6.43
CA ALA A 132 5.76 -3.27 -5.29
C ALA A 132 5.51 -4.72 -5.72
N GLU A 133 4.71 -4.92 -6.77
CA GLU A 133 4.44 -6.25 -7.32
C GLU A 133 5.66 -6.90 -7.99
N ALA A 134 6.56 -6.13 -8.58
CA ALA A 134 7.81 -6.67 -9.14
C ALA A 134 8.66 -7.31 -8.02
N VAL A 135 8.81 -6.61 -6.88
CA VAL A 135 9.53 -7.14 -5.71
C VAL A 135 8.78 -8.33 -5.10
N ARG A 136 7.43 -8.27 -4.98
CA ARG A 136 6.62 -9.40 -4.50
C ARG A 136 6.81 -10.64 -5.36
N ARG A 137 6.73 -10.51 -6.68
CA ARG A 137 6.95 -11.63 -7.60
C ARG A 137 8.36 -12.22 -7.46
N ALA A 138 9.39 -11.38 -7.30
CA ALA A 138 10.76 -11.84 -7.09
C ALA A 138 10.89 -12.65 -5.79
N LEU A 139 10.26 -12.22 -4.69
CA LEU A 139 10.24 -12.97 -3.42
C LEU A 139 9.50 -14.31 -3.54
N VAL A 140 8.36 -14.34 -4.21
CA VAL A 140 7.59 -15.58 -4.46
C VAL A 140 8.41 -16.56 -5.29
N LEU A 141 9.10 -16.11 -6.33
CA LEU A 141 10.00 -16.95 -7.13
C LEU A 141 11.15 -17.55 -6.30
N LEU A 142 11.59 -16.85 -5.25
CA LEU A 142 12.58 -17.34 -4.28
C LEU A 142 11.97 -18.23 -3.18
N GLY A 143 10.68 -18.56 -3.28
CA GLY A 143 9.98 -19.49 -2.41
C GLY A 143 9.40 -18.88 -1.13
N VAL A 144 9.19 -17.56 -1.07
CA VAL A 144 8.45 -16.91 0.03
C VAL A 144 6.95 -17.15 -0.19
N SER A 145 6.22 -17.46 0.89
CA SER A 145 4.77 -17.62 0.82
C SER A 145 4.09 -16.29 0.49
N ASP A 146 3.15 -16.34 -0.44
CA ASP A 146 2.38 -15.17 -0.85
C ASP A 146 1.58 -14.55 0.30
N SER A 147 1.15 -15.36 1.26
CA SER A 147 0.45 -14.92 2.47
C SER A 147 1.29 -14.04 3.41
N GLN A 148 2.61 -14.02 3.24
CA GLN A 148 3.53 -13.15 3.99
C GLN A 148 3.72 -11.79 3.32
N LEU A 149 3.28 -11.61 2.07
CA LEU A 149 3.62 -10.48 1.21
C LEU A 149 2.37 -9.66 0.87
N GLU A 150 2.45 -8.35 1.06
CA GLU A 150 1.42 -7.43 0.62
C GLU A 150 2.06 -6.30 -0.20
N ALA A 151 1.61 -6.11 -1.45
CA ALA A 151 2.08 -5.03 -2.31
C ALA A 151 1.11 -3.85 -2.20
N ILE A 152 1.64 -2.70 -1.77
CA ILE A 152 0.87 -1.47 -1.54
C ILE A 152 1.54 -0.34 -2.31
N SER A 153 0.76 0.45 -3.03
CA SER A 153 1.25 1.67 -3.68
C SER A 153 0.89 2.91 -2.88
N PHE A 154 1.88 3.75 -2.66
CA PHE A 154 1.71 5.12 -2.20
C PHE A 154 1.86 6.13 -3.36
N GLY A 155 2.25 5.67 -4.57
CA GLY A 155 2.52 6.59 -5.67
C GLY A 155 3.50 7.66 -5.24
N MET A 156 3.15 8.94 -5.42
CA MET A 156 3.96 10.08 -5.03
C MET A 156 3.63 10.67 -3.64
N GLU A 157 2.71 10.04 -2.88
CA GLU A 157 2.16 10.60 -1.65
C GLU A 157 3.08 10.43 -0.42
N LYS A 158 4.12 9.57 -0.51
CA LYS A 158 5.05 9.29 0.60
C LYS A 158 6.50 9.58 0.15
N PRO A 159 6.86 10.85 -0.10
CA PRO A 159 8.20 11.19 -0.56
C PRO A 159 9.24 10.98 0.54
N LEU A 160 10.40 10.43 0.18
CA LEU A 160 11.59 10.34 1.05
C LEU A 160 12.42 11.63 0.95
N ALA A 161 12.37 12.31 -0.19
CA ALA A 161 13.04 13.58 -0.42
C ALA A 161 12.06 14.56 -1.11
N THR A 162 12.07 15.83 -0.68
CA THR A 162 11.11 16.86 -1.13
C THR A 162 11.66 17.80 -2.19
N GLY A 163 12.90 17.61 -2.65
CA GLY A 163 13.50 18.41 -3.71
C GLY A 163 12.90 18.12 -5.09
N ASN A 164 13.06 19.09 -6.02
CA ASN A 164 12.65 18.98 -7.43
C ASN A 164 13.83 18.73 -8.36
N ASP A 165 14.87 18.10 -7.86
CA ASP A 165 16.08 17.70 -8.59
C ASP A 165 16.12 16.19 -8.80
N GLU A 166 16.97 15.73 -9.75
CA GLU A 166 17.05 14.30 -10.06
C GLU A 166 17.55 13.46 -8.88
N ALA A 167 18.36 14.01 -7.98
CA ALA A 167 18.84 13.30 -6.81
C ALA A 167 17.69 13.01 -5.82
N SER A 168 16.79 13.98 -5.64
CA SER A 168 15.57 13.83 -4.84
C SER A 168 14.57 12.86 -5.50
N PHE A 169 14.37 12.98 -6.81
CA PHE A 169 13.52 12.06 -7.57
C PHE A 169 14.03 10.63 -7.51
N ALA A 170 15.33 10.41 -7.66
CA ALA A 170 15.92 9.07 -7.57
C ALA A 170 15.66 8.40 -6.22
N LYS A 171 15.73 9.15 -5.11
CA LYS A 171 15.40 8.65 -3.77
C LYS A 171 13.92 8.28 -3.61
N ASN A 172 13.03 8.95 -4.33
CA ASN A 172 11.59 8.70 -4.26
C ASN A 172 11.18 7.48 -5.08
N ARG A 173 11.87 7.14 -6.15
CA ARG A 173 11.59 5.97 -6.99
C ARG A 173 12.03 4.67 -6.33
N ARG A 174 11.23 4.14 -5.42
CA ARG A 174 11.63 3.01 -4.59
C ARG A 174 10.48 2.08 -4.20
N THR A 175 10.84 0.89 -3.75
CA THR A 175 9.98 0.01 -2.95
C THR A 175 10.65 -0.23 -1.61
N GLU A 176 9.90 -0.04 -0.52
CA GLU A 176 10.37 -0.27 0.85
C GLU A 176 9.80 -1.58 1.41
N PHE A 177 10.60 -2.28 2.23
CA PHE A 177 10.19 -3.44 3.00
C PHE A 177 9.76 -3.01 4.40
N SER A 178 8.45 -2.95 4.64
CA SER A 178 7.85 -2.59 5.93
C SER A 178 7.34 -3.85 6.63
N TYR A 179 8.10 -4.35 7.62
CA TYR A 179 7.75 -5.56 8.38
C TYR A 179 6.69 -5.29 9.45
N ARG A 180 5.86 -6.30 9.71
CA ARG A 180 4.79 -6.28 10.72
C ARG A 180 4.54 -7.65 11.36
#